data_f70b208ed4e0cd8a0bbfb38bafa01202
#
_entry.id   f70b208ed4e0cd8a0bbfb38bafa01202
#
_cell.length_a   1.000
_cell.length_b   1.000
_cell.length_c   1.000
_cell.angle_alpha   90.00
_cell.angle_beta   90.00
_cell.angle_gamma   90.00
#
_symmetry.space_group_name_H-M   'P 1'
#
loop_
_entity.id
_entity.type
_entity.pdbx_description
1 polymer ?
#
loop_
_entity_poly.entity_id
_entity_poly.type
_entity_poly.pdbx_seq_one_letter_code
_entity_poly.pdbx_strand_id
1 'polypeptide(L)'
;SGHRMFSEQDLSMLRIIECLKCTGMSIKDIRQYAVWAQMGDSTLEQRYNLFLERREAVMAQIKELEDQLKVIDYKCNYYEEAIAAGTEDIHKHKTGHCCDDEKENKDA
;
A
#
# COMPACT_ATOMS: atom_id res chain seq x y z
N SER A 1 23.52 -20.20 29.86
CA SER A 1 23.44 -18.92 29.74
C SER A 1 22.05 -18.52 29.58
N GLY A 2 21.66 -17.84 30.39
CA GLY A 2 20.48 -17.27 30.19
C GLY A 2 20.50 -16.59 28.94
N HIS A 3 21.60 -16.46 28.32
CA HIS A 3 21.64 -15.87 27.16
C HIS A 3 21.45 -16.79 26.12
N ARG A 4 20.41 -16.65 25.37
CA ARG A 4 20.21 -17.31 24.23
C ARG A 4 20.83 -16.57 23.19
N MET A 5 21.73 -17.12 22.49
CA MET A 5 22.23 -16.52 21.28
C MET A 5 21.35 -16.96 20.18
N PHE A 6 20.90 -16.01 19.38
CA PHE A 6 20.11 -16.34 18.22
C PHE A 6 21.00 -16.97 17.17
N SER A 7 20.54 -18.04 16.57
CA SER A 7 21.20 -18.62 15.43
C SER A 7 21.00 -17.72 14.21
N GLU A 8 21.74 -18.00 13.16
CA GLU A 8 21.51 -17.27 11.91
C GLU A 8 20.09 -17.47 11.39
N GLN A 9 19.57 -18.68 11.58
CA GLN A 9 18.20 -18.93 11.16
C GLN A 9 17.22 -18.09 11.93
N ASP A 10 17.45 -17.94 13.24
CA ASP A 10 16.58 -17.11 14.06
C ASP A 10 16.61 -15.65 13.60
N LEU A 11 17.81 -15.16 13.30
CA LEU A 11 17.94 -13.79 12.84
C LEU A 11 17.27 -13.60 11.49
N SER A 12 17.42 -14.58 10.59
CA SER A 12 16.77 -14.51 9.30
C SER A 12 15.26 -14.48 9.44
N MET A 13 14.73 -15.31 10.33
CA MET A 13 13.30 -15.35 10.56
C MET A 13 12.80 -14.03 11.11
N LEU A 14 13.55 -13.42 12.04
CA LEU A 14 13.16 -12.13 12.58
C LEU A 14 13.12 -11.06 11.51
N ARG A 15 14.08 -11.07 10.60
CA ARG A 15 14.09 -10.12 9.51
C ARG A 15 12.88 -10.29 8.60
N ILE A 16 12.55 -11.54 8.31
CA ILE A 16 11.38 -11.82 7.49
C ILE A 16 10.13 -11.31 8.17
N ILE A 17 9.99 -11.56 9.47
CA ILE A 17 8.83 -11.11 10.21
C ILE A 17 8.72 -9.59 10.16
N GLU A 18 9.84 -8.88 10.31
CA GLU A 18 9.81 -7.44 10.22
C GLU A 18 9.38 -6.97 8.85
N CYS A 19 9.86 -7.63 7.80
CA CYS A 19 9.44 -7.29 6.45
C CYS A 19 7.94 -7.50 6.26
N LEU A 20 7.43 -8.60 6.80
CA LEU A 20 6.00 -8.89 6.68
C LEU A 20 5.16 -7.85 7.39
N LYS A 21 5.63 -7.40 8.55
CA LYS A 21 4.95 -6.32 9.25
C LYS A 21 4.90 -5.05 8.40
N CYS A 22 6.00 -4.76 7.74
CA CYS A 22 6.06 -3.58 6.89
C CYS A 22 5.07 -3.64 5.74
N THR A 23 4.74 -4.84 5.27
CA THR A 23 3.75 -4.97 4.19
C THR A 23 2.33 -4.87 4.70
N GLY A 24 2.15 -4.73 6.01
CA GLY A 24 0.81 -4.66 6.56
C GLY A 24 0.15 -6.01 6.77
N MET A 25 0.92 -7.09 6.70
CA MET A 25 0.37 -8.41 6.94
C MET A 25 -0.11 -8.51 8.39
N SER A 26 -1.25 -9.17 8.60
CA SER A 26 -1.82 -9.28 9.93
C SER A 26 -0.94 -10.17 10.83
N ILE A 27 -1.05 -9.95 12.12
CA ILE A 27 -0.30 -10.76 13.07
C ILE A 27 -0.69 -12.22 12.94
N LYS A 28 -1.96 -12.48 12.70
CA LYS A 28 -2.43 -13.84 12.52
C LYS A 28 -1.72 -14.52 11.35
N ASP A 29 -1.61 -13.82 10.24
CA ASP A 29 -0.98 -14.38 9.06
C ASP A 29 0.53 -14.53 9.26
N ILE A 30 1.15 -13.60 9.97
CA ILE A 30 2.58 -13.70 10.26
C ILE A 30 2.85 -14.92 11.12
N ARG A 31 2.01 -15.16 12.12
CA ARG A 31 2.16 -16.34 12.95
C ARG A 31 2.00 -17.61 12.15
N GLN A 32 1.02 -17.63 11.27
CA GLN A 32 0.80 -18.79 10.43
C GLN A 32 2.01 -19.05 9.54
N TYR A 33 2.57 -17.98 8.99
CA TYR A 33 3.77 -18.11 8.18
C TYR A 33 4.91 -18.74 8.99
N ALA A 34 5.10 -18.25 10.22
CA ALA A 34 6.17 -18.75 11.06
C ALA A 34 6.01 -20.24 11.34
N VAL A 35 4.78 -20.67 11.61
CA VAL A 35 4.51 -22.08 11.84
C VAL A 35 4.84 -22.90 10.60
N TRP A 36 4.35 -22.43 9.45
CA TRP A 36 4.60 -23.13 8.20
C TRP A 36 6.09 -23.21 7.89
N ALA A 37 6.82 -22.12 8.15
CA ALA A 37 8.25 -22.11 7.88
C ALA A 37 8.98 -23.15 8.73
N GLN A 38 8.53 -23.34 9.96
CA GLN A 38 9.14 -24.35 10.82
C GLN A 38 8.82 -25.75 10.36
N MET A 39 7.69 -25.94 9.73
CA MET A 39 7.32 -27.25 9.21
C MET A 39 8.14 -27.66 8.00
N GLY A 40 8.76 -26.69 7.33
CA GLY A 40 9.67 -27.01 6.25
C GLY A 40 9.01 -27.11 4.89
N ASP A 41 9.64 -27.87 4.03
CA ASP A 41 9.29 -27.88 2.62
C ASP A 41 7.86 -28.29 2.33
N SER A 42 7.25 -29.04 3.23
CA SER A 42 5.87 -29.49 3.00
C SER A 42 4.89 -28.33 2.96
N THR A 43 5.30 -27.15 3.41
CA THR A 43 4.41 -25.99 3.44
C THR A 43 4.79 -24.91 2.43
N LEU A 44 5.61 -25.26 1.45
CA LEU A 44 6.06 -24.25 0.49
C LEU A 44 4.90 -23.62 -0.26
N GLU A 45 3.93 -24.42 -0.67
CA GLU A 45 2.79 -23.90 -1.41
C GLU A 45 1.94 -22.97 -0.55
N GLN A 46 1.69 -23.37 0.69
CA GLN A 46 0.91 -22.54 1.58
C GLN A 46 1.58 -21.18 1.79
N ARG A 47 2.89 -21.20 1.97
CA ARG A 47 3.64 -19.97 2.18
C ARG A 47 3.61 -19.10 0.92
N TYR A 48 3.75 -19.73 -0.22
CA TYR A 48 3.69 -19.01 -1.49
C TYR A 48 2.32 -18.35 -1.67
N ASN A 49 1.26 -19.10 -1.40
CA ASN A 49 -0.08 -18.55 -1.55
C ASN A 49 -0.34 -17.39 -0.58
N LEU A 50 0.22 -17.46 0.61
CA LEU A 50 0.08 -16.37 1.56
C LEU A 50 0.71 -15.09 1.01
N PHE A 51 1.88 -15.20 0.41
CA PHE A 51 2.53 -14.05 -0.19
C PHE A 51 1.79 -13.55 -1.42
N LEU A 52 1.21 -14.45 -2.19
CA LEU A 52 0.42 -14.02 -3.34
C LEU A 52 -0.78 -13.18 -2.88
N GLU A 53 -1.45 -13.62 -1.84
CA GLU A 53 -2.58 -12.86 -1.31
C GLU A 53 -2.14 -11.48 -0.84
N ARG A 54 -1.00 -11.43 -0.14
CA ARG A 54 -0.51 -10.16 0.34
C ARG A 54 -0.12 -9.25 -0.82
N ARG A 55 0.48 -9.83 -1.85
CA ARG A 55 0.84 -9.08 -3.05
C ARG A 55 -0.38 -8.44 -3.69
N GLU A 56 -1.46 -9.19 -3.81
CA GLU A 56 -2.69 -8.65 -4.38
C GLU A 56 -3.23 -7.50 -3.57
N ALA A 57 -3.20 -7.65 -2.25
CA ALA A 57 -3.68 -6.59 -1.36
C ALA A 57 -2.84 -5.33 -1.51
N VAL A 58 -1.52 -5.49 -1.59
CA VAL A 58 -0.63 -4.35 -1.73
C VAL A 58 -0.84 -3.67 -3.08
N MET A 59 -1.02 -4.46 -4.13
CA MET A 59 -1.27 -3.90 -5.46
C MET A 59 -2.54 -3.08 -5.48
N ALA A 60 -3.57 -3.55 -4.77
CA ALA A 60 -4.81 -2.77 -4.65
C ALA A 60 -4.58 -1.46 -3.92
N GLN A 61 -3.74 -1.49 -2.89
CA GLN A 61 -3.40 -0.28 -2.15
C GLN A 61 -2.64 0.71 -3.02
N ILE A 62 -1.73 0.21 -3.84
CA ILE A 62 -0.98 1.07 -4.75
C ILE A 62 -1.92 1.77 -5.71
N LYS A 63 -2.88 1.01 -6.25
CA LYS A 63 -3.83 1.60 -7.17
C LYS A 63 -4.66 2.68 -6.50
N GLU A 64 -5.09 2.41 -5.29
CA GLU A 64 -5.85 3.38 -4.52
C GLU A 64 -5.06 4.67 -4.32
N LEU A 65 -3.79 4.50 -3.96
CA LEU A 65 -2.94 5.68 -3.75
C LEU A 65 -2.68 6.42 -5.05
N GLU A 66 -2.53 5.71 -6.14
CA GLU A 66 -2.36 6.35 -7.44
C GLU A 66 -3.59 7.18 -7.80
N ASP A 67 -4.78 6.65 -7.53
CA ASP A 67 -6.01 7.39 -7.78
C ASP A 67 -6.09 8.64 -6.92
N GLN A 68 -5.69 8.51 -5.65
CA GLN A 68 -5.66 9.66 -4.76
C GLN A 68 -4.66 10.70 -5.22
N LEU A 69 -3.53 10.25 -5.74
CA LEU A 69 -2.51 11.15 -6.23
C LEU A 69 -3.02 11.97 -7.40
N LYS A 70 -3.83 11.37 -8.25
CA LYS A 70 -4.42 12.10 -9.38
C LYS A 70 -5.26 13.27 -8.89
N VAL A 71 -6.03 13.05 -7.84
CA VAL A 71 -6.84 14.12 -7.25
C VAL A 71 -5.95 15.24 -6.73
N ILE A 72 -4.89 14.86 -6.02
CA ILE A 72 -3.98 15.85 -5.46
C ILE A 72 -3.26 16.62 -6.57
N ASP A 73 -2.83 15.92 -7.60
CA ASP A 73 -2.15 16.57 -8.74
C ASP A 73 -3.07 17.57 -9.42
N TYR A 74 -4.34 17.23 -9.55
CA TYR A 74 -5.31 18.14 -10.12
C TYR A 74 -5.37 19.42 -9.29
N LYS A 75 -5.41 19.29 -7.98
CA LYS A 75 -5.45 20.45 -7.10
C LYS A 75 -4.16 21.26 -7.16
N CYS A 76 -3.04 20.59 -7.27
CA CYS A 76 -1.76 21.28 -7.40
C CYS A 76 -1.74 22.14 -8.65
N ASN A 77 -2.18 21.59 -9.76
CA ASN A 77 -2.27 22.35 -11.00
C ASN A 77 -3.24 23.52 -10.88
N TYR A 78 -4.37 23.24 -10.25
CA TYR A 78 -5.38 24.28 -10.06
C TYR A 78 -4.78 25.49 -9.36
N TYR A 79 -4.08 25.24 -8.25
CA TYR A 79 -3.54 26.34 -7.48
C TYR A 79 -2.31 26.96 -8.09
N GLU A 80 -1.53 26.18 -8.83
CA GLU A 80 -0.43 26.75 -9.58
C GLU A 80 -0.93 27.79 -10.56
N GLU A 81 -2.00 27.46 -11.27
CA GLU A 81 -2.58 28.39 -12.23
C GLU A 81 -3.19 29.59 -11.52
N ALA A 82 -3.87 29.35 -10.41
CA ALA A 82 -4.48 30.44 -9.66
C ALA A 82 -3.42 31.39 -9.11
N ILE A 83 -2.33 30.85 -8.61
CA ILE A 83 -1.24 31.67 -8.09
C ILE A 83 -0.64 32.52 -9.20
N ALA A 84 -0.40 31.93 -10.35
CA ALA A 84 0.17 32.63 -11.48
C ALA A 84 -0.75 33.78 -11.95
N ALA A 85 -2.05 33.54 -11.87
CA ALA A 85 -3.03 34.56 -12.27
C ALA A 85 -3.36 35.52 -11.15
N GLY A 86 -3.00 35.17 -9.91
CA GLY A 86 -3.34 35.99 -8.76
C GLY A 86 -4.76 35.85 -8.29
N THR A 87 -5.50 34.88 -8.84
CA THR A 87 -6.90 34.70 -8.48
C THR A 87 -7.41 33.37 -8.97
N GLU A 88 -8.37 32.82 -8.28
CA GLU A 88 -9.05 31.60 -8.70
C GLU A 88 -10.09 31.88 -9.78
N ASP A 89 -10.34 33.13 -10.07
CA ASP A 89 -11.37 33.47 -11.06
C ASP A 89 -11.16 32.81 -12.40
N ILE A 90 -9.92 32.48 -12.73
CA ILE A 90 -9.64 31.81 -14.00
C ILE A 90 -10.30 30.44 -14.07
N HIS A 91 -10.72 29.91 -12.94
CA HIS A 91 -11.35 28.58 -12.92
C HIS A 91 -12.85 28.64 -12.76
N LYS A 92 -13.42 29.84 -12.79
CA LYS A 92 -14.85 29.96 -12.49
C LYS A 92 -15.75 29.25 -13.47
N HIS A 93 -15.27 29.07 -14.69
CA HIS A 93 -16.10 28.42 -15.69
C HIS A 93 -16.01 26.91 -15.66
N LYS A 94 -15.13 26.38 -14.80
CA LYS A 94 -14.99 24.94 -14.69
C LYS A 94 -15.86 24.43 -13.58
N THR A 95 -16.38 23.24 -13.74
CA THR A 95 -17.06 22.62 -12.63
C THR A 95 -16.02 22.41 -11.57
N GLY A 96 -16.31 22.82 -10.43
CA GLY A 96 -15.33 23.17 -9.51
C GLY A 96 -14.46 22.18 -8.85
N HIS A 97 -14.94 21.01 -8.52
CA HIS A 97 -14.17 20.10 -7.70
C HIS A 97 -13.71 18.92 -8.48
N CYS A 98 -12.48 18.53 -8.27
CA CYS A 98 -11.97 17.34 -8.96
C CYS A 98 -12.82 16.11 -8.66
N CYS A 99 -13.33 16.01 -7.44
CA CYS A 99 -14.19 14.88 -7.10
C CYS A 99 -15.51 14.92 -7.84
N ASP A 100 -16.06 16.11 -7.99
CA ASP A 100 -17.29 16.27 -8.74
C ASP A 100 -17.07 15.95 -10.20
N ASP A 101 -15.93 16.40 -10.72
CA ASP A 101 -15.60 16.11 -12.10
C ASP A 101 -15.47 14.63 -12.35
N GLU A 102 -14.90 13.92 -11.40
CA GLU A 102 -14.79 12.49 -11.53
C GLU A 102 -16.14 11.82 -11.58
N LYS A 103 -17.05 12.27 -10.75
CA LYS A 103 -18.39 11.72 -10.76
C LYS A 103 -19.08 11.94 -12.08
N GLU A 104 -18.92 13.15 -12.60
CA GLU A 104 -19.52 13.48 -13.88
C GLU A 104 -18.94 12.62 -14.99
N ASN A 105 -17.65 12.41 -14.94
CA ASN A 105 -17.01 11.59 -15.95
C ASN A 105 -17.49 10.16 -15.89
N LYS A 106 -17.70 9.67 -14.69
CA LYS A 106 -18.19 8.31 -14.54
C LYS A 106 -19.60 8.17 -15.03
N ASP A 107 -20.40 9.19 -14.81
CA ASP A 107 -21.78 9.17 -15.23
C ASP A 107 -21.90 9.34 -16.73
N ALA A 108 -20.96 9.99 -17.30
CA ALA A 108 -20.94 10.16 -18.74
C ALA A 108 -20.43 8.90 -19.40
#